data_98a9570235d01d22e97692004387c550
#
_entry.id   98a9570235d01d22e97692004387c550
#
_cell.length_a   1.000
_cell.length_b   1.000
_cell.length_c   1.000
_cell.angle_alpha   90.00
_cell.angle_beta   90.00
_cell.angle_gamma   90.00
#
_symmetry.space_group_name_H-M   'P 1'
#
loop_
_entity.id
_entity.type
_entity.pdbx_description
1 polymer ?
#
loop_
_entity_poly.entity_id
_entity_poly.type
_entity_poly.pdbx_seq_one_letter_code
_entity_poly.pdbx_strand_id
1 'polypeptide(L)'
;LIIFRYILKELALSFFAVLIVLLMIIIGGRLIKTLAWAAAGEMSFSMVLLALLYKLPSFLEIIIPMSFFIAILIGYGRLYAENEMTVLTATGFSDSKLLGYVMAVALFLTFAVASFSLWLTPLGGQATEDLYVKAAQQTEFELIVPGRFQSMETGNRVTYTEALSEDKKQMRQVFIADGNSIVVAQSGHQYVSPETGSRFLELEKGKRYDLTPGSAELKVLNFDRYGARLAQESQERAKARKESVPTLEILGSQDPVLAAQVHWRFSLVAFVPIVGLLAFPLSKVQPRQGRFARMFPALVLFIIYAALVAGMVGVIEKGKISPWLGVWAVHGVFLSIALLMMAWPSIERRRYVRRVAV
;
A
#
# COMPACT_ATOMS: atom_id res chain seq x y z
N LEU A 1 -27.61 19.14 -20.57
CA LEU A 1 -26.84 18.00 -21.10
C LEU A 1 -25.47 18.42 -21.67
N ILE A 2 -25.41 19.52 -22.48
CA ILE A 2 -24.15 19.95 -23.15
C ILE A 2 -23.07 20.34 -22.11
N ILE A 3 -23.41 21.21 -21.16
CA ILE A 3 -22.48 21.68 -20.12
C ILE A 3 -22.00 20.52 -19.23
N PHE A 4 -22.89 19.60 -18.86
CA PHE A 4 -22.52 18.40 -18.12
C PHE A 4 -21.48 17.57 -18.88
N ARG A 5 -21.70 17.30 -20.16
CA ARG A 5 -20.76 16.54 -21.00
C ARG A 5 -19.43 17.26 -21.17
N TYR A 6 -19.44 18.58 -21.25
CA TYR A 6 -18.24 19.40 -21.32
C TYR A 6 -17.40 19.28 -20.04
N ILE A 7 -18.02 19.51 -18.87
CA ILE A 7 -17.35 19.42 -17.57
C ILE A 7 -16.88 17.98 -17.31
N LEU A 8 -17.69 16.98 -17.63
CA LEU A 8 -17.32 15.57 -17.48
C LEU A 8 -16.10 15.21 -18.33
N LYS A 9 -16.06 15.69 -19.59
CA LYS A 9 -14.92 15.46 -20.49
C LYS A 9 -13.65 16.08 -19.92
N GLU A 10 -13.71 17.31 -19.39
CA GLU A 10 -12.59 18.01 -18.80
C GLU A 10 -12.06 17.30 -17.57
N LEU A 11 -12.96 16.89 -16.67
CA LEU A 11 -12.58 16.10 -15.48
C LEU A 11 -12.01 14.74 -15.87
N ALA A 12 -12.59 14.06 -16.84
CA ALA A 12 -12.10 12.75 -17.28
C ALA A 12 -10.70 12.84 -17.91
N LEU A 13 -10.46 13.82 -18.79
CA LEU A 13 -9.15 14.02 -19.39
C LEU A 13 -8.07 14.29 -18.31
N SER A 14 -8.37 15.20 -17.39
CA SER A 14 -7.46 15.50 -16.27
C SER A 14 -7.26 14.29 -15.37
N PHE A 15 -8.32 13.53 -15.09
CA PHE A 15 -8.27 12.33 -14.25
C PHE A 15 -7.37 11.24 -14.86
N PHE A 16 -7.60 10.88 -16.12
CA PHE A 16 -6.83 9.84 -16.79
C PHE A 16 -5.37 10.26 -16.99
N ALA A 17 -5.12 11.53 -17.30
CA ALA A 17 -3.75 12.05 -17.42
C ALA A 17 -2.98 11.88 -16.08
N VAL A 18 -3.57 12.31 -14.97
CA VAL A 18 -2.96 12.17 -13.64
C VAL A 18 -2.86 10.72 -13.22
N LEU A 19 -3.91 9.92 -13.46
CA LEU A 19 -3.94 8.50 -13.13
C LEU A 19 -2.78 7.74 -13.80
N ILE A 20 -2.57 7.95 -15.10
CA ILE A 20 -1.49 7.30 -15.85
C ILE A 20 -0.12 7.71 -15.31
N VAL A 21 0.09 8.99 -15.04
CA VAL A 21 1.37 9.48 -14.49
C VAL A 21 1.64 8.88 -13.12
N LEU A 22 0.66 8.90 -12.21
CA LEU A 22 0.83 8.32 -10.87
C LEU A 22 1.03 6.81 -10.92
N LEU A 23 0.28 6.13 -11.81
CA LEU A 23 0.42 4.68 -12.00
C LEU A 23 1.82 4.33 -12.51
N MET A 24 2.36 5.07 -13.49
CA MET A 24 3.73 4.87 -13.98
C MET A 24 4.77 5.09 -12.88
N ILE A 25 4.62 6.11 -12.04
CA ILE A 25 5.53 6.38 -10.93
C ILE A 25 5.51 5.23 -9.92
N ILE A 26 4.32 4.76 -9.52
CA ILE A 26 4.18 3.68 -8.52
C ILE A 26 4.67 2.34 -9.08
N ILE A 27 4.26 1.99 -10.31
CA ILE A 27 4.71 0.76 -10.96
C ILE A 27 6.22 0.79 -11.16
N GLY A 28 6.79 1.92 -11.64
CA GLY A 28 8.24 2.07 -11.84
C GLY A 28 9.03 1.89 -10.55
N GLY A 29 8.59 2.53 -9.46
CA GLY A 29 9.22 2.36 -8.14
C GLY A 29 9.12 0.92 -7.61
N ARG A 30 7.98 0.25 -7.84
CA ARG A 30 7.79 -1.15 -7.45
C ARG A 30 8.60 -2.09 -8.33
N LEU A 31 8.66 -1.84 -9.63
CA LEU A 31 9.44 -2.64 -10.57
C LEU A 31 10.93 -2.64 -10.19
N ILE A 32 11.50 -1.47 -9.87
CA ILE A 32 12.90 -1.38 -9.42
C ILE A 32 13.13 -2.26 -8.18
N LYS A 33 12.24 -2.18 -7.20
CA LYS A 33 12.35 -2.96 -5.96
C LYS A 33 12.22 -4.46 -6.20
N THR A 34 11.27 -4.88 -7.06
CA THR A 34 11.04 -6.30 -7.34
C THR A 34 12.07 -6.90 -8.30
N LEU A 35 12.68 -6.08 -9.18
CA LEU A 35 13.82 -6.49 -10.00
C LEU A 35 15.06 -6.80 -9.14
N ALA A 36 15.26 -6.13 -8.02
CA ALA A 36 16.32 -6.47 -7.09
C ALA A 36 16.17 -7.92 -6.58
N TRP A 37 14.94 -8.39 -6.30
CA TRP A 37 14.69 -9.78 -5.90
C TRP A 37 14.95 -10.78 -7.04
N ALA A 38 14.63 -10.39 -8.29
CA ALA A 38 14.98 -11.23 -9.44
C ALA A 38 16.50 -11.30 -9.65
N ALA A 39 17.21 -10.18 -9.46
CA ALA A 39 18.68 -10.14 -9.56
C ALA A 39 19.36 -10.95 -8.44
N ALA A 40 18.74 -11.00 -7.25
CA ALA A 40 19.16 -11.83 -6.14
C ALA A 40 18.87 -13.33 -6.36
N GLY A 41 18.12 -13.68 -7.40
CA GLY A 41 17.70 -15.05 -7.65
C GLY A 41 16.53 -15.54 -6.76
N GLU A 42 15.92 -14.66 -5.98
CA GLU A 42 14.79 -15.03 -5.10
C GLU A 42 13.51 -15.34 -5.87
N MET A 43 13.35 -14.74 -7.04
CA MET A 43 12.18 -14.95 -7.91
C MET A 43 12.57 -14.89 -9.38
N SER A 44 11.89 -15.65 -10.24
CA SER A 44 12.05 -15.50 -11.68
C SER A 44 11.46 -14.17 -12.18
N PHE A 45 11.98 -13.62 -13.26
CA PHE A 45 11.48 -12.37 -13.84
C PHE A 45 10.00 -12.44 -14.20
N SER A 46 9.51 -13.58 -14.68
CA SER A 46 8.10 -13.81 -14.99
C SER A 46 7.21 -13.75 -13.74
N MET A 47 7.67 -14.30 -12.61
CA MET A 47 6.96 -14.21 -11.34
C MET A 47 6.89 -12.78 -10.81
N VAL A 48 7.95 -11.99 -11.00
CA VAL A 48 7.98 -10.56 -10.65
C VAL A 48 6.91 -9.77 -11.41
N LEU A 49 6.83 -9.96 -12.73
CA LEU A 49 5.81 -9.29 -13.56
C LEU A 49 4.39 -9.70 -13.16
N LEU A 50 4.19 -10.99 -12.86
CA LEU A 50 2.90 -11.53 -12.46
C LEU A 50 2.47 -10.98 -11.07
N ALA A 51 3.41 -10.89 -10.13
CA ALA A 51 3.16 -10.29 -8.81
C ALA A 51 2.78 -8.81 -8.92
N LEU A 52 3.42 -8.04 -9.82
CA LEU A 52 3.05 -6.66 -10.10
C LEU A 52 1.63 -6.56 -10.68
N LEU A 53 1.27 -7.45 -11.60
CA LEU A 53 -0.06 -7.50 -12.20
C LEU A 53 -1.13 -7.80 -11.15
N TYR A 54 -0.91 -8.78 -10.29
CA TYR A 54 -1.86 -9.13 -9.21
C TYR A 54 -1.99 -8.02 -8.16
N LYS A 55 -0.98 -7.17 -7.99
CA LYS A 55 -1.02 -6.01 -7.10
C LYS A 55 -1.62 -4.74 -7.73
N LEU A 56 -1.95 -4.74 -9.02
CA LEU A 56 -2.57 -3.58 -9.67
C LEU A 56 -3.84 -3.08 -8.97
N PRO A 57 -4.78 -3.94 -8.52
CA PRO A 57 -5.97 -3.48 -7.80
C PRO A 57 -5.64 -2.68 -6.55
N SER A 58 -4.66 -3.12 -5.75
CA SER A 58 -4.25 -2.44 -4.52
C SER A 58 -3.57 -1.10 -4.78
N PHE A 59 -2.95 -0.90 -5.94
CA PHE A 59 -2.43 0.41 -6.35
C PHE A 59 -3.56 1.32 -6.80
N LEU A 60 -4.49 0.81 -7.60
CA LEU A 60 -5.60 1.59 -8.14
C LEU A 60 -6.53 2.12 -7.06
N GLU A 61 -6.82 1.34 -6.00
CA GLU A 61 -7.68 1.80 -4.91
C GLU A 61 -7.14 3.03 -4.18
N ILE A 62 -5.81 3.24 -4.18
CA ILE A 62 -5.14 4.40 -3.57
C ILE A 62 -4.95 5.54 -4.59
N ILE A 63 -4.60 5.19 -5.84
CA ILE A 63 -4.29 6.18 -6.89
C ILE A 63 -5.57 6.87 -7.37
N ILE A 64 -6.70 6.18 -7.48
CA ILE A 64 -7.95 6.73 -7.99
C ILE A 64 -8.42 7.94 -7.18
N PRO A 65 -8.54 7.89 -5.84
CA PRO A 65 -8.93 9.06 -5.05
C PRO A 65 -7.98 10.24 -5.22
N MET A 66 -6.67 9.99 -5.26
CA MET A 66 -5.64 11.02 -5.45
C MET A 66 -5.74 11.65 -6.84
N SER A 67 -5.88 10.82 -7.88
CA SER A 67 -6.05 11.30 -9.25
C SER A 67 -7.32 12.13 -9.40
N PHE A 68 -8.40 11.70 -8.76
CA PHE A 68 -9.68 12.43 -8.78
C PHE A 68 -9.56 13.79 -8.08
N PHE A 69 -8.93 13.84 -6.92
CA PHE A 69 -8.67 15.09 -6.21
C PHE A 69 -7.87 16.08 -7.07
N ILE A 70 -6.76 15.63 -7.64
CA ILE A 70 -5.90 16.45 -8.50
C ILE A 70 -6.63 16.86 -9.78
N ALA A 71 -7.42 15.97 -10.38
CA ALA A 71 -8.19 16.24 -11.59
C ALA A 71 -9.22 17.36 -11.38
N ILE A 72 -9.88 17.40 -10.21
CA ILE A 72 -10.79 18.49 -9.86
C ILE A 72 -10.02 19.81 -9.75
N LEU A 73 -8.87 19.80 -9.06
CA LEU A 73 -8.05 21.01 -8.90
C LEU A 73 -7.56 21.54 -10.25
N ILE A 74 -7.12 20.68 -11.16
CA ILE A 74 -6.62 21.07 -12.48
C ILE A 74 -7.79 21.51 -13.38
N GLY A 75 -8.81 20.66 -13.53
CA GLY A 75 -9.92 20.88 -14.46
C GLY A 75 -10.76 22.09 -14.07
N TYR A 76 -11.28 22.10 -12.82
CA TYR A 76 -12.05 23.25 -12.34
C TYR A 76 -11.18 24.49 -12.14
N GLY A 77 -9.94 24.33 -11.66
CA GLY A 77 -8.99 25.43 -11.53
C GLY A 77 -8.72 26.13 -12.87
N ARG A 78 -8.61 25.37 -13.97
CA ARG A 78 -8.50 25.90 -15.32
C ARG A 78 -9.74 26.71 -15.72
N LEU A 79 -10.94 26.11 -15.55
CA LEU A 79 -12.19 26.77 -15.89
C LEU A 79 -12.43 28.07 -15.09
N TYR A 80 -11.97 28.14 -13.84
CA TYR A 80 -11.98 29.37 -13.04
C TYR A 80 -10.95 30.38 -13.56
N ALA A 81 -9.74 29.95 -13.86
CA ALA A 81 -8.66 30.84 -14.34
C ALA A 81 -8.99 31.45 -15.72
N GLU A 82 -9.65 30.71 -16.58
CA GLU A 82 -10.10 31.15 -17.91
C GLU A 82 -11.45 31.89 -17.88
N ASN A 83 -12.01 32.19 -16.71
CA ASN A 83 -13.31 32.86 -16.48
C ASN A 83 -14.53 32.06 -16.98
N GLU A 84 -14.40 30.85 -17.47
CA GLU A 84 -15.53 30.03 -17.94
C GLU A 84 -16.53 29.77 -16.81
N MET A 85 -16.06 29.48 -15.60
CA MET A 85 -16.93 29.30 -14.42
C MET A 85 -17.67 30.58 -14.05
N THR A 86 -17.06 31.75 -14.24
CA THR A 86 -17.69 33.04 -13.98
C THR A 86 -18.85 33.28 -14.96
N VAL A 87 -18.64 32.95 -16.24
CA VAL A 87 -19.71 33.03 -17.26
C VAL A 87 -20.85 32.04 -16.96
N LEU A 88 -20.51 30.80 -16.60
CA LEU A 88 -21.49 29.77 -16.20
C LEU A 88 -22.35 30.23 -15.02
N THR A 89 -21.72 30.81 -13.99
CA THR A 89 -22.47 31.28 -12.83
C THR A 89 -23.34 32.53 -13.16
N ALA A 90 -22.87 33.41 -14.04
CA ALA A 90 -23.64 34.56 -14.53
C ALA A 90 -24.88 34.14 -15.36
N THR A 91 -24.82 32.98 -16.02
CA THR A 91 -25.96 32.41 -16.76
C THR A 91 -26.91 31.58 -15.87
N GLY A 92 -26.73 31.61 -14.53
CA GLY A 92 -27.64 30.97 -13.58
C GLY A 92 -27.26 29.55 -13.18
N PHE A 93 -26.02 29.10 -13.52
CA PHE A 93 -25.48 27.83 -13.00
C PHE A 93 -25.06 28.01 -11.55
N SER A 94 -25.75 27.32 -10.66
CA SER A 94 -25.40 27.35 -9.21
C SER A 94 -24.20 26.46 -8.91
N ASP A 95 -23.44 26.85 -7.88
CA ASP A 95 -22.35 26.03 -7.29
C ASP A 95 -22.82 24.64 -6.90
N SER A 96 -24.08 24.50 -6.45
CA SER A 96 -24.66 23.21 -6.08
C SER A 96 -24.81 22.26 -7.30
N LYS A 97 -25.13 22.79 -8.48
CA LYS A 97 -25.17 21.99 -9.73
C LYS A 97 -23.77 21.54 -10.15
N LEU A 98 -22.78 22.44 -10.05
CA LEU A 98 -21.40 22.12 -10.36
C LEU A 98 -20.84 21.06 -9.40
N LEU A 99 -21.12 21.19 -8.09
CA LEU A 99 -20.81 20.16 -7.10
C LEU A 99 -21.52 18.85 -7.42
N GLY A 100 -22.79 18.89 -7.82
CA GLY A 100 -23.55 17.70 -8.21
C GLY A 100 -22.85 16.90 -9.33
N TYR A 101 -22.20 17.58 -10.28
CA TYR A 101 -21.43 16.93 -11.33
C TYR A 101 -20.16 16.24 -10.79
N VAL A 102 -19.46 16.91 -9.87
CA VAL A 102 -18.31 16.31 -9.18
C VAL A 102 -18.74 15.08 -8.38
N MET A 103 -19.87 15.18 -7.65
CA MET A 103 -20.37 14.07 -6.83
C MET A 103 -20.91 12.91 -7.65
N ALA A 104 -21.44 13.16 -8.86
CA ALA A 104 -21.81 12.09 -9.78
C ALA A 104 -20.58 11.27 -10.24
N VAL A 105 -19.47 11.95 -10.56
CA VAL A 105 -18.19 11.27 -10.86
C VAL A 105 -17.65 10.58 -9.61
N ALA A 106 -17.70 11.25 -8.44
CA ALA A 106 -17.28 10.65 -7.17
C ALA A 106 -18.03 9.36 -6.88
N LEU A 107 -19.34 9.31 -7.10
CA LEU A 107 -20.15 8.12 -6.90
C LEU A 107 -19.69 6.96 -7.80
N PHE A 108 -19.46 7.22 -9.08
CA PHE A 108 -18.93 6.22 -10.01
C PHE A 108 -17.55 5.69 -9.54
N LEU A 109 -16.64 6.59 -9.17
CA LEU A 109 -15.31 6.22 -8.70
C LEU A 109 -15.35 5.51 -7.33
N THR A 110 -16.33 5.84 -6.47
CA THR A 110 -16.58 5.13 -5.22
C THR A 110 -16.91 3.66 -5.47
N PHE A 111 -17.77 3.36 -6.44
CA PHE A 111 -18.06 1.97 -6.84
C PHE A 111 -16.82 1.27 -7.40
N ALA A 112 -16.02 1.97 -8.22
CA ALA A 112 -14.77 1.40 -8.73
C ALA A 112 -13.79 1.07 -7.59
N VAL A 113 -13.56 2.01 -6.67
CA VAL A 113 -12.68 1.79 -5.51
C VAL A 113 -13.24 0.71 -4.58
N ALA A 114 -14.56 0.65 -4.37
CA ALA A 114 -15.19 -0.42 -3.60
C ALA A 114 -14.93 -1.79 -4.23
N SER A 115 -15.07 -1.92 -5.57
CA SER A 115 -14.78 -3.16 -6.29
C SER A 115 -13.32 -3.58 -6.15
N PHE A 116 -12.40 -2.62 -6.26
CA PHE A 116 -10.97 -2.90 -6.05
C PHE A 116 -10.70 -3.30 -4.60
N SER A 117 -11.08 -2.48 -3.64
CA SER A 117 -10.68 -2.63 -2.24
C SER A 117 -11.33 -3.84 -1.56
N LEU A 118 -12.63 -4.10 -1.82
CA LEU A 118 -13.37 -5.15 -1.14
C LEU A 118 -13.23 -6.52 -1.81
N TRP A 119 -12.94 -6.58 -3.09
CA TRP A 119 -12.96 -7.82 -3.86
C TRP A 119 -11.65 -8.09 -4.63
N LEU A 120 -11.24 -7.20 -5.54
CA LEU A 120 -10.10 -7.47 -6.42
C LEU A 120 -8.75 -7.46 -5.68
N THR A 121 -8.56 -6.59 -4.70
CA THR A 121 -7.34 -6.55 -3.88
C THR A 121 -7.15 -7.83 -3.07
N PRO A 122 -8.16 -8.39 -2.36
CA PRO A 122 -8.04 -9.70 -1.73
C PRO A 122 -7.68 -10.82 -2.70
N LEU A 123 -8.33 -10.90 -3.87
CA LEU A 123 -8.03 -11.90 -4.88
C LEU A 123 -6.58 -11.77 -5.42
N GLY A 124 -6.15 -10.55 -5.72
CA GLY A 124 -4.78 -10.27 -6.13
C GLY A 124 -3.77 -10.59 -5.02
N GLY A 125 -4.15 -10.36 -3.77
CA GLY A 125 -3.36 -10.72 -2.59
C GLY A 125 -3.15 -12.24 -2.47
N GLN A 126 -4.21 -13.04 -2.64
CA GLN A 126 -4.14 -14.51 -2.65
C GLN A 126 -3.20 -15.01 -3.75
N ALA A 127 -3.42 -14.54 -4.98
CA ALA A 127 -2.58 -14.93 -6.11
C ALA A 127 -1.10 -14.53 -5.91
N THR A 128 -0.84 -13.39 -5.25
CA THR A 128 0.50 -12.94 -4.91
C THR A 128 1.14 -13.80 -3.83
N GLU A 129 0.39 -14.19 -2.80
CA GLU A 129 0.88 -15.10 -1.74
C GLU A 129 1.22 -16.47 -2.32
N ASP A 130 0.37 -17.02 -3.19
CA ASP A 130 0.64 -18.29 -3.89
C ASP A 130 1.94 -18.21 -4.73
N LEU A 131 2.20 -17.07 -5.39
CA LEU A 131 3.45 -16.86 -6.11
C LEU A 131 4.66 -16.84 -5.16
N TYR A 132 4.55 -16.17 -4.02
CA TYR A 132 5.63 -16.15 -3.03
C TYR A 132 5.89 -17.55 -2.44
N VAL A 133 4.84 -18.33 -2.19
CA VAL A 133 4.97 -19.73 -1.75
C VAL A 133 5.69 -20.55 -2.81
N LYS A 134 5.28 -20.46 -4.07
CA LYS A 134 5.91 -21.19 -5.19
C LYS A 134 7.38 -20.75 -5.39
N ALA A 135 7.65 -19.44 -5.42
CA ALA A 135 9.01 -18.91 -5.54
C ALA A 135 9.88 -19.44 -4.41
N ALA A 136 9.37 -19.36 -3.19
CA ALA A 136 10.07 -19.84 -2.04
C ALA A 136 10.35 -21.37 -2.14
N GLN A 137 9.48 -22.17 -2.75
CA GLN A 137 9.72 -23.62 -2.96
C GLN A 137 10.79 -23.91 -4.00
N GLN A 138 10.96 -23.07 -5.00
CA GLN A 138 11.92 -23.27 -6.09
C GLN A 138 13.34 -22.79 -5.76
N THR A 139 13.46 -21.73 -4.95
CA THR A 139 14.69 -20.91 -4.94
C THR A 139 15.76 -21.38 -3.96
N GLU A 140 15.40 -21.96 -2.81
CA GLU A 140 16.42 -22.22 -1.76
C GLU A 140 17.30 -23.44 -2.02
N PHE A 141 16.83 -24.41 -2.81
CA PHE A 141 17.63 -25.61 -3.13
C PHE A 141 18.24 -25.60 -4.53
N GLU A 142 17.63 -24.90 -5.50
CA GLU A 142 18.22 -24.77 -6.84
C GLU A 142 19.47 -23.91 -6.85
N LEU A 143 19.60 -23.00 -5.88
CA LEU A 143 20.73 -22.07 -5.77
C LEU A 143 21.92 -22.62 -4.97
N ILE A 144 21.71 -23.66 -4.14
CA ILE A 144 22.83 -24.27 -3.41
C ILE A 144 23.68 -25.07 -4.37
N VAL A 145 24.84 -24.53 -4.71
CA VAL A 145 25.86 -25.22 -5.50
C VAL A 145 26.80 -25.90 -4.52
N PRO A 146 26.85 -27.26 -4.51
CA PRO A 146 27.77 -27.99 -3.64
C PRO A 146 29.22 -27.56 -3.87
N GLY A 147 30.00 -27.50 -2.79
CA GLY A 147 31.43 -27.15 -2.85
C GLY A 147 31.72 -25.65 -2.95
N ARG A 148 30.72 -24.77 -2.82
CA ARG A 148 30.91 -23.31 -2.85
C ARG A 148 30.29 -22.63 -1.64
N PHE A 149 30.97 -21.60 -1.13
CA PHE A 149 30.40 -20.67 -0.17
C PHE A 149 29.44 -19.72 -0.88
N GLN A 150 28.24 -19.62 -0.37
CA GLN A 150 27.18 -18.74 -0.91
C GLN A 150 26.68 -17.80 0.16
N SER A 151 26.63 -16.53 -0.17
CA SER A 151 26.02 -15.53 0.70
C SER A 151 24.51 -15.51 0.45
N MET A 152 23.70 -15.71 1.47
CA MET A 152 22.25 -15.52 1.41
C MET A 152 21.93 -14.06 1.75
N GLU A 153 21.14 -13.41 0.91
CA GLU A 153 20.87 -11.95 0.95
C GLU A 153 20.14 -11.45 2.20
N THR A 154 19.49 -12.31 2.96
CA THR A 154 18.76 -11.93 4.17
C THR A 154 19.66 -11.81 5.40
N GLY A 155 20.77 -11.12 5.28
CA GLY A 155 21.70 -10.91 6.38
C GLY A 155 23.08 -11.43 6.07
N ASN A 156 24.01 -11.22 6.98
CA ASN A 156 25.42 -11.63 6.94
C ASN A 156 25.57 -13.16 7.02
N ARG A 157 24.69 -13.93 6.33
CA ARG A 157 24.69 -15.40 6.41
C ARG A 157 25.41 -15.99 5.20
N VAL A 158 26.45 -16.76 5.47
CA VAL A 158 27.18 -17.54 4.47
C VAL A 158 26.91 -19.02 4.70
N THR A 159 26.47 -19.72 3.67
CA THR A 159 26.19 -21.15 3.73
C THR A 159 27.13 -21.90 2.79
N TYR A 160 27.61 -23.07 3.23
CA TYR A 160 28.38 -24.01 2.44
C TYR A 160 27.83 -25.42 2.69
N THR A 161 27.76 -26.23 1.62
CA THR A 161 27.54 -27.66 1.73
C THR A 161 28.49 -28.41 0.81
N GLU A 162 29.01 -29.53 1.25
CA GLU A 162 29.93 -30.35 0.46
C GLU A 162 29.17 -31.11 -0.64
N ALA A 163 28.02 -31.69 -0.31
CA ALA A 163 27.20 -32.45 -1.23
C ALA A 163 25.71 -32.23 -1.00
N LEU A 164 24.96 -32.35 -2.09
CA LEU A 164 23.50 -32.27 -2.11
C LEU A 164 22.95 -33.58 -2.66
N SER A 165 21.85 -34.12 -2.12
CA SER A 165 21.16 -35.30 -2.69
C SER A 165 20.57 -34.96 -4.07
N GLU A 166 20.28 -36.01 -4.90
CA GLU A 166 19.69 -35.81 -6.23
C GLU A 166 18.34 -35.09 -6.18
N ASP A 167 17.55 -35.33 -5.13
CA ASP A 167 16.29 -34.64 -4.87
C ASP A 167 16.44 -33.27 -4.24
N LYS A 168 17.72 -32.82 -4.04
CA LYS A 168 18.10 -31.54 -3.43
C LYS A 168 17.52 -31.25 -2.05
N LYS A 169 16.98 -32.27 -1.35
CA LYS A 169 16.34 -32.08 -0.03
C LYS A 169 17.27 -32.34 1.13
N GLN A 170 18.39 -33.04 0.93
CA GLN A 170 19.35 -33.37 1.96
C GLN A 170 20.73 -32.81 1.62
N MET A 171 21.35 -32.19 2.61
CA MET A 171 22.70 -31.64 2.55
C MET A 171 23.65 -32.47 3.41
N ARG A 172 24.89 -32.59 2.98
CA ARG A 172 25.99 -33.19 3.77
C ARG A 172 27.06 -32.15 4.04
N GLN A 173 27.66 -32.25 5.22
CA GLN A 173 28.70 -31.33 5.70
C GLN A 173 28.27 -29.87 5.53
N VAL A 174 27.35 -29.45 6.36
CA VAL A 174 26.77 -28.11 6.31
C VAL A 174 27.54 -27.17 7.19
N PHE A 175 27.93 -26.02 6.65
CA PHE A 175 28.53 -24.91 7.38
C PHE A 175 27.65 -23.67 7.15
N ILE A 176 27.30 -23.01 8.24
CA ILE A 176 26.54 -21.76 8.23
C ILE A 176 27.21 -20.76 9.13
N ALA A 177 27.63 -19.62 8.59
CA ALA A 177 28.06 -18.47 9.37
C ALA A 177 26.96 -17.40 9.31
N ASP A 178 26.46 -16.94 10.44
CA ASP A 178 25.39 -15.95 10.56
C ASP A 178 25.78 -14.90 11.62
N GLY A 179 26.26 -13.77 11.15
CA GLY A 179 26.77 -12.72 12.04
C GLY A 179 27.88 -13.25 12.95
N ASN A 180 27.59 -13.36 14.24
CA ASN A 180 28.55 -13.81 15.26
C ASN A 180 28.41 -15.30 15.60
N SER A 181 27.61 -16.07 14.88
CA SER A 181 27.45 -17.49 15.13
C SER A 181 27.89 -18.32 13.93
N ILE A 182 28.54 -19.45 14.22
CA ILE A 182 28.95 -20.44 13.22
C ILE A 182 28.32 -21.78 13.63
N VAL A 183 27.65 -22.41 12.65
CA VAL A 183 27.04 -23.73 12.81
C VAL A 183 27.68 -24.69 11.83
N VAL A 184 28.12 -25.85 12.32
CA VAL A 184 28.65 -26.95 11.52
C VAL A 184 27.86 -28.20 11.84
N ALA A 185 27.37 -28.92 10.83
CA ALA A 185 26.58 -30.12 10.99
C ALA A 185 26.96 -31.20 9.97
N GLN A 186 26.79 -32.48 10.32
CA GLN A 186 27.06 -33.59 9.40
C GLN A 186 26.01 -33.70 8.29
N SER A 187 24.76 -33.43 8.61
CA SER A 187 23.66 -33.46 7.66
C SER A 187 22.68 -32.33 7.96
N GLY A 188 21.91 -31.98 6.96
CA GLY A 188 20.81 -31.04 7.10
C GLY A 188 19.70 -31.37 6.10
N HIS A 189 18.46 -31.19 6.52
CA HIS A 189 17.31 -31.29 5.63
C HIS A 189 16.35 -30.13 5.89
N GLN A 190 15.67 -29.72 4.84
CA GLN A 190 14.68 -28.67 4.94
C GLN A 190 13.29 -29.27 5.15
N TYR A 191 12.51 -28.65 6.02
CA TYR A 191 11.09 -28.91 6.13
C TYR A 191 10.29 -27.61 6.27
N VAL A 192 9.03 -27.66 5.85
CA VAL A 192 8.08 -26.57 6.03
C VAL A 192 7.19 -26.94 7.21
N SER A 193 7.13 -26.08 8.24
CA SER A 193 6.21 -26.29 9.37
C SER A 193 4.76 -26.20 8.89
N PRO A 194 3.95 -27.23 9.10
CA PRO A 194 2.52 -27.19 8.70
C PRO A 194 1.74 -26.11 9.43
N GLU A 195 2.14 -25.75 10.65
CA GLU A 195 1.43 -24.81 11.51
C GLU A 195 1.69 -23.35 11.13
N THR A 196 2.93 -23.03 10.73
CA THR A 196 3.35 -21.65 10.50
C THR A 196 3.67 -21.33 9.04
N GLY A 197 3.75 -22.35 8.17
CA GLY A 197 4.25 -22.22 6.81
C GLY A 197 5.71 -21.75 6.73
N SER A 198 6.38 -21.62 7.88
CA SER A 198 7.78 -21.22 7.96
C SER A 198 8.69 -22.38 7.59
N ARG A 199 9.79 -22.04 6.93
CA ARG A 199 10.81 -23.02 6.56
C ARG A 199 11.88 -23.10 7.61
N PHE A 200 12.25 -24.33 7.92
CA PHE A 200 13.31 -24.66 8.82
C PHE A 200 14.34 -25.54 8.11
N LEU A 201 15.58 -25.23 8.36
CA LEU A 201 16.68 -26.13 8.10
C LEU A 201 16.93 -26.90 9.38
N GLU A 202 16.62 -28.17 9.40
CA GLU A 202 16.96 -29.07 10.49
C GLU A 202 18.35 -29.62 10.22
N LEU A 203 19.28 -29.31 11.12
CA LEU A 203 20.66 -29.75 11.09
C LEU A 203 20.84 -30.89 12.11
N GLU A 204 21.55 -31.91 11.70
CA GLU A 204 21.78 -33.10 12.56
C GLU A 204 23.24 -33.26 12.87
N LYS A 205 23.51 -33.66 14.11
CA LYS A 205 24.85 -33.99 14.66
C LYS A 205 25.86 -32.88 14.40
N GLY A 206 25.71 -31.77 15.10
CA GLY A 206 26.53 -30.59 14.85
C GLY A 206 26.95 -29.83 16.09
N LYS A 207 27.65 -28.75 15.83
CA LYS A 207 28.12 -27.79 16.84
C LYS A 207 27.81 -26.39 16.40
N ARG A 208 27.34 -25.59 17.35
CA ARG A 208 27.17 -24.15 17.18
C ARG A 208 28.21 -23.43 18.05
N TYR A 209 28.88 -22.48 17.43
CA TYR A 209 29.87 -21.60 18.04
C TYR A 209 29.29 -20.18 18.05
N ASP A 210 29.10 -19.62 19.26
CA ASP A 210 28.70 -18.23 19.39
C ASP A 210 29.92 -17.40 19.80
N LEU A 211 30.29 -16.46 18.95
CA LEU A 211 31.43 -15.57 19.08
C LEU A 211 30.95 -14.21 19.62
N THR A 212 31.57 -13.73 20.71
CA THR A 212 31.33 -12.38 21.20
C THR A 212 32.50 -11.49 20.78
N PRO A 213 32.36 -10.55 19.86
CA PRO A 213 33.45 -9.67 19.44
C PRO A 213 34.06 -8.93 20.64
N GLY A 214 35.38 -8.98 20.77
CA GLY A 214 36.08 -8.34 21.89
C GLY A 214 36.13 -9.15 23.19
N SER A 215 35.57 -10.37 23.26
CA SER A 215 35.67 -11.29 24.38
C SER A 215 36.47 -12.54 23.99
N ALA A 216 37.21 -13.10 24.95
CA ALA A 216 37.86 -14.40 24.80
C ALA A 216 36.89 -15.58 25.05
N GLU A 217 35.63 -15.31 25.38
CA GLU A 217 34.62 -16.33 25.63
C GLU A 217 34.07 -16.89 24.33
N LEU A 218 34.19 -18.20 24.14
CA LEU A 218 33.60 -18.97 23.06
C LEU A 218 32.54 -19.89 23.67
N LYS A 219 31.28 -19.68 23.33
CA LYS A 219 30.20 -20.60 23.70
C LYS A 219 30.05 -21.66 22.61
N VAL A 220 30.19 -22.93 23.02
CA VAL A 220 30.04 -24.09 22.15
C VAL A 220 28.80 -24.87 22.56
N LEU A 221 27.83 -25.01 21.68
CA LEU A 221 26.63 -25.82 21.85
C LEU A 221 26.75 -27.06 20.97
N ASN A 222 26.80 -28.26 21.55
CA ASN A 222 26.67 -29.50 20.80
C ASN A 222 25.19 -29.86 20.69
N PHE A 223 24.74 -30.29 19.51
CA PHE A 223 23.37 -30.66 19.30
C PHE A 223 23.24 -31.94 18.45
N ASP A 224 22.24 -32.73 18.73
CA ASP A 224 21.83 -33.85 17.88
C ASP A 224 20.91 -33.38 16.78
N ARG A 225 20.02 -32.45 17.10
CA ARG A 225 19.13 -31.75 16.13
C ARG A 225 19.08 -30.25 16.44
N TYR A 226 19.19 -29.44 15.43
CA TYR A 226 19.14 -27.99 15.52
C TYR A 226 18.31 -27.43 14.37
N GLY A 227 17.21 -26.74 14.67
CA GLY A 227 16.35 -26.07 13.71
C GLY A 227 16.76 -24.62 13.50
N ALA A 228 17.31 -24.30 12.34
CA ALA A 228 17.56 -22.92 11.92
C ALA A 228 16.41 -22.45 11.04
N ARG A 229 15.79 -21.34 11.37
CA ARG A 229 14.78 -20.71 10.50
C ARG A 229 15.48 -20.08 9.28
N LEU A 230 15.11 -20.52 8.06
CA LEU A 230 15.84 -20.17 6.85
C LEU A 230 15.55 -18.76 6.35
N ALA A 231 14.35 -18.25 6.52
CA ALA A 231 14.00 -16.90 6.13
C ALA A 231 13.06 -16.26 7.15
N GLN A 232 13.30 -14.99 7.44
CA GLN A 232 12.32 -14.13 8.09
C GLN A 232 11.32 -13.68 7.03
N GLU A 233 10.02 -13.80 7.31
CA GLU A 233 8.96 -13.36 6.41
C GLU A 233 9.22 -11.90 6.01
N SER A 234 9.40 -11.63 4.73
CA SER A 234 9.61 -10.27 4.25
C SER A 234 8.38 -9.40 4.55
N GLN A 235 8.60 -8.10 4.81
CA GLN A 235 7.47 -7.17 5.07
C GLN A 235 6.45 -7.17 3.92
N GLU A 236 6.90 -7.39 2.69
CA GLU A 236 6.01 -7.46 1.53
C GLU A 236 5.16 -8.74 1.53
N ARG A 237 5.70 -9.86 1.97
CA ARG A 237 4.95 -11.11 2.13
C ARG A 237 3.94 -11.01 3.26
N ALA A 238 4.33 -10.47 4.41
CA ALA A 238 3.42 -10.22 5.51
C ALA A 238 2.26 -9.29 5.09
N LYS A 239 2.56 -8.26 4.26
CA LYS A 239 1.55 -7.39 3.68
C LYS A 239 0.64 -8.13 2.70
N ALA A 240 1.18 -8.92 1.78
CA ALA A 240 0.40 -9.71 0.83
C ALA A 240 -0.55 -10.67 1.56
N ARG A 241 -0.07 -11.32 2.62
CA ARG A 241 -0.87 -12.20 3.48
C ARG A 241 -2.02 -11.48 4.17
N LYS A 242 -1.82 -10.27 4.68
CA LYS A 242 -2.92 -9.45 5.25
C LYS A 242 -3.94 -9.05 4.18
N GLU A 243 -3.47 -8.68 2.98
CA GLU A 243 -4.33 -8.29 1.86
C GLU A 243 -5.10 -9.49 1.28
N SER A 244 -4.57 -10.71 1.37
CA SER A 244 -5.13 -11.92 0.77
C SER A 244 -6.43 -12.41 1.40
N VAL A 245 -6.69 -12.07 2.67
CA VAL A 245 -7.88 -12.57 3.36
C VAL A 245 -9.14 -11.95 2.77
N PRO A 246 -10.15 -12.76 2.36
CA PRO A 246 -11.40 -12.26 1.81
C PRO A 246 -12.12 -11.32 2.78
N THR A 247 -12.74 -10.24 2.26
CA THR A 247 -13.38 -9.23 3.10
C THR A 247 -14.49 -9.81 3.98
N LEU A 248 -15.24 -10.77 3.46
CA LEU A 248 -16.35 -11.40 4.21
C LEU A 248 -15.87 -12.25 5.39
N GLU A 249 -14.70 -12.86 5.28
CA GLU A 249 -14.12 -13.70 6.36
C GLU A 249 -13.60 -12.88 7.54
N ILE A 250 -13.16 -11.66 7.27
CA ILE A 250 -12.60 -10.77 8.31
C ILE A 250 -13.66 -9.85 8.93
N LEU A 251 -14.88 -9.84 8.38
CA LEU A 251 -15.97 -9.02 8.91
C LEU A 251 -16.34 -9.49 10.32
N GLY A 252 -16.24 -8.58 11.31
CA GLY A 252 -16.53 -8.89 12.70
C GLY A 252 -15.40 -9.60 13.46
N SER A 253 -14.21 -9.74 12.86
CA SER A 253 -13.04 -10.31 13.54
C SER A 253 -12.67 -9.51 14.79
N GLN A 254 -12.36 -10.23 15.87
CA GLN A 254 -11.84 -9.66 17.12
C GLN A 254 -10.33 -9.42 17.09
N ASP A 255 -9.64 -9.96 16.09
CA ASP A 255 -8.20 -9.71 15.90
C ASP A 255 -8.01 -8.24 15.46
N PRO A 256 -7.23 -7.44 16.20
CA PRO A 256 -6.99 -6.03 15.88
C PRO A 256 -6.40 -5.82 14.48
N VAL A 257 -5.57 -6.75 14.00
CA VAL A 257 -4.93 -6.67 12.67
C VAL A 257 -5.98 -6.85 11.57
N LEU A 258 -6.84 -7.85 11.70
CA LEU A 258 -7.91 -8.11 10.73
C LEU A 258 -9.01 -7.05 10.80
N ALA A 259 -9.36 -6.59 12.00
CA ALA A 259 -10.28 -5.47 12.18
C ALA A 259 -9.75 -4.19 11.52
N ALA A 260 -8.46 -3.86 11.69
CA ALA A 260 -7.83 -2.73 11.03
C ALA A 260 -7.92 -2.84 9.51
N GLN A 261 -7.71 -4.03 8.95
CA GLN A 261 -7.81 -4.29 7.51
C GLN A 261 -9.23 -4.07 6.98
N VAL A 262 -10.27 -4.50 7.71
CA VAL A 262 -11.67 -4.22 7.34
C VAL A 262 -11.92 -2.71 7.27
N HIS A 263 -11.56 -2.00 8.34
CA HIS A 263 -11.79 -0.55 8.41
C HIS A 263 -10.96 0.21 7.37
N TRP A 264 -9.76 -0.24 7.04
CA TRP A 264 -8.96 0.29 5.93
C TRP A 264 -9.71 0.18 4.60
N ARG A 265 -10.24 -1.00 4.26
CA ARG A 265 -10.96 -1.22 3.00
C ARG A 265 -12.19 -0.32 2.86
N PHE A 266 -13.03 -0.24 3.90
CA PHE A 266 -14.19 0.64 3.88
C PHE A 266 -13.82 2.13 3.92
N SER A 267 -12.73 2.47 4.59
CA SER A 267 -12.17 3.81 4.62
C SER A 267 -11.81 4.33 3.24
N LEU A 268 -11.18 3.51 2.40
CA LEU A 268 -10.84 3.90 1.02
C LEU A 268 -12.07 4.21 0.17
N VAL A 269 -13.17 3.48 0.40
CA VAL A 269 -14.45 3.75 -0.27
C VAL A 269 -15.03 5.10 0.17
N ALA A 270 -15.03 5.38 1.48
CA ALA A 270 -15.52 6.65 2.04
C ALA A 270 -14.60 7.83 1.69
N PHE A 271 -13.33 7.58 1.44
CA PHE A 271 -12.33 8.59 1.10
C PHE A 271 -12.68 9.33 -0.21
N VAL A 272 -13.17 8.61 -1.23
CA VAL A 272 -13.48 9.18 -2.55
C VAL A 272 -14.47 10.35 -2.52
N PRO A 273 -15.69 10.21 -1.95
CA PRO A 273 -16.63 11.33 -1.91
C PRO A 273 -16.12 12.49 -1.04
N ILE A 274 -15.41 12.21 0.05
CA ILE A 274 -14.88 13.24 0.95
C ILE A 274 -13.81 14.08 0.24
N VAL A 275 -12.90 13.45 -0.52
CA VAL A 275 -11.89 14.21 -1.29
C VAL A 275 -12.53 15.01 -2.43
N GLY A 276 -13.60 14.52 -3.03
CA GLY A 276 -14.40 15.28 -4.01
C GLY A 276 -15.00 16.55 -3.40
N LEU A 277 -15.59 16.42 -2.19
CA LEU A 277 -16.12 17.55 -1.43
C LEU A 277 -15.05 18.56 -1.03
N LEU A 278 -13.85 18.11 -0.66
CA LEU A 278 -12.71 18.95 -0.33
C LEU A 278 -12.13 19.66 -1.56
N ALA A 279 -11.98 18.93 -2.66
CA ALA A 279 -11.36 19.47 -3.88
C ALA A 279 -12.21 20.60 -4.50
N PHE A 280 -13.53 20.51 -4.41
CA PHE A 280 -14.43 21.49 -5.03
C PHE A 280 -14.21 22.93 -4.53
N PRO A 281 -14.26 23.26 -3.24
CA PRO A 281 -13.95 24.62 -2.77
C PRO A 281 -12.48 25.01 -2.98
N LEU A 282 -11.54 24.06 -2.90
CA LEU A 282 -10.11 24.30 -3.11
C LEU A 282 -9.78 24.62 -4.58
N SER A 283 -10.57 24.13 -5.54
CA SER A 283 -10.39 24.41 -6.97
C SER A 283 -10.78 25.84 -7.39
N LYS A 284 -11.50 26.58 -6.52
CA LYS A 284 -11.91 27.97 -6.80
C LYS A 284 -10.73 28.92 -6.69
N VAL A 285 -10.09 29.21 -7.80
CA VAL A 285 -8.95 30.17 -7.89
C VAL A 285 -9.42 31.49 -8.47
N GLN A 286 -8.75 32.60 -8.10
CA GLN A 286 -8.98 33.89 -8.74
C GLN A 286 -8.17 33.96 -10.05
N PRO A 287 -8.73 34.57 -11.12
CA PRO A 287 -8.06 34.63 -12.43
C PRO A 287 -6.66 35.25 -12.40
N ARG A 288 -6.41 36.20 -11.46
CA ARG A 288 -5.11 36.87 -11.29
C ARG A 288 -4.06 36.06 -10.53
N GLN A 289 -4.44 35.01 -9.81
CA GLN A 289 -3.52 34.20 -8.98
C GLN A 289 -2.91 33.01 -9.72
N GLY A 290 -3.42 32.70 -10.93
CA GLY A 290 -2.99 31.54 -11.70
C GLY A 290 -3.61 30.22 -11.23
N ARG A 291 -3.74 29.29 -12.15
CA ARG A 291 -4.46 27.99 -11.94
C ARG A 291 -3.84 27.08 -10.87
N PHE A 292 -2.58 27.26 -10.53
CA PHE A 292 -1.86 26.41 -9.56
C PHE A 292 -1.73 27.02 -8.16
N ALA A 293 -2.21 28.26 -7.95
CA ALA A 293 -2.00 28.98 -6.70
C ALA A 293 -2.48 28.24 -5.45
N ARG A 294 -3.60 27.51 -5.56
CA ARG A 294 -4.18 26.72 -4.45
C ARG A 294 -3.82 25.24 -4.49
N MET A 295 -3.10 24.79 -5.52
CA MET A 295 -2.80 23.38 -5.69
C MET A 295 -1.84 22.86 -4.61
N PHE A 296 -0.81 23.62 -4.26
CA PHE A 296 0.15 23.20 -3.23
C PHE A 296 -0.50 23.02 -1.84
N PRO A 297 -1.24 24.01 -1.29
CA PRO A 297 -1.90 23.83 0.00
C PRO A 297 -2.98 22.74 -0.05
N ALA A 298 -3.66 22.55 -1.19
CA ALA A 298 -4.63 21.48 -1.37
C ALA A 298 -3.97 20.09 -1.33
N LEU A 299 -2.83 19.93 -2.00
CA LEU A 299 -2.05 18.69 -1.96
C LEU A 299 -1.53 18.38 -0.56
N VAL A 300 -1.04 19.38 0.16
CA VAL A 300 -0.62 19.22 1.56
C VAL A 300 -1.78 18.75 2.42
N LEU A 301 -2.97 19.34 2.28
CA LEU A 301 -4.17 18.90 3.00
C LEU A 301 -4.56 17.46 2.67
N PHE A 302 -4.49 17.07 1.39
CA PHE A 302 -4.73 15.70 0.95
C PHE A 302 -3.73 14.72 1.57
N ILE A 303 -2.43 15.05 1.54
CA ILE A 303 -1.37 14.20 2.10
C ILE A 303 -1.56 14.04 3.62
N ILE A 304 -1.88 15.12 4.34
CA ILE A 304 -2.18 15.06 5.78
C ILE A 304 -3.37 14.13 6.03
N TYR A 305 -4.44 14.26 5.26
CA TYR A 305 -5.61 13.41 5.38
C TYR A 305 -5.26 11.93 5.15
N ALA A 306 -4.61 11.61 4.06
CA ALA A 306 -4.19 10.24 3.74
C ALA A 306 -3.23 9.66 4.79
N ALA A 307 -2.27 10.47 5.27
CA ALA A 307 -1.32 10.08 6.30
C ALA A 307 -2.00 9.80 7.65
N LEU A 308 -2.99 10.62 8.03
CA LEU A 308 -3.76 10.40 9.27
C LEU A 308 -4.60 9.12 9.18
N VAL A 309 -5.26 8.87 8.05
CA VAL A 309 -6.02 7.62 7.84
C VAL A 309 -5.08 6.41 7.94
N ALA A 310 -3.97 6.40 7.22
CA ALA A 310 -3.00 5.31 7.26
C ALA A 310 -2.36 5.13 8.64
N GLY A 311 -2.05 6.23 9.33
CA GLY A 311 -1.50 6.22 10.69
C GLY A 311 -2.47 5.62 11.70
N MET A 312 -3.77 5.94 11.60
CA MET A 312 -4.79 5.38 12.48
C MET A 312 -4.98 3.88 12.28
N VAL A 313 -4.88 3.39 11.06
CA VAL A 313 -4.87 1.93 10.80
C VAL A 313 -3.74 1.25 11.57
N GLY A 314 -2.52 1.80 11.53
CA GLY A 314 -1.39 1.27 12.29
C GLY A 314 -1.57 1.32 13.82
N VAL A 315 -2.34 2.29 14.35
CA VAL A 315 -2.68 2.36 15.77
C VAL A 315 -3.73 1.31 16.15
N ILE A 316 -4.70 1.08 15.27
CA ILE A 316 -5.74 0.04 15.44
C ILE A 316 -5.09 -1.36 15.39
N GLU A 317 -4.17 -1.63 14.46
CA GLU A 317 -3.42 -2.88 14.37
C GLU A 317 -2.69 -3.24 15.68
N LYS A 318 -2.26 -2.22 16.43
CA LYS A 318 -1.62 -2.40 17.75
C LYS A 318 -2.63 -2.56 18.90
N GLY A 319 -3.92 -2.60 18.62
CA GLY A 319 -4.99 -2.72 19.62
C GLY A 319 -5.14 -1.52 20.56
N LYS A 320 -4.54 -0.36 20.23
CA LYS A 320 -4.53 0.81 21.12
C LYS A 320 -5.83 1.63 21.10
N ILE A 321 -6.54 1.59 19.99
CA ILE A 321 -7.79 2.36 19.78
C ILE A 321 -8.80 1.47 19.08
N SER A 322 -10.09 1.67 19.44
CA SER A 322 -11.20 1.02 18.75
C SER A 322 -11.22 1.41 17.27
N PRO A 323 -11.44 0.44 16.36
CA PRO A 323 -11.49 0.70 14.92
C PRO A 323 -12.47 1.81 14.52
N TRP A 324 -13.62 1.88 15.19
CA TRP A 324 -14.66 2.89 14.93
C TRP A 324 -14.23 4.31 15.27
N LEU A 325 -13.47 4.49 16.35
CA LEU A 325 -13.00 5.82 16.75
C LEU A 325 -11.79 6.27 15.94
N GLY A 326 -10.93 5.33 15.48
CA GLY A 326 -9.69 5.68 14.82
C GLY A 326 -9.91 6.32 13.45
N VAL A 327 -10.21 5.50 12.45
CA VAL A 327 -10.28 5.92 11.03
C VAL A 327 -11.50 6.83 10.77
N TRP A 328 -12.66 6.49 11.36
CA TRP A 328 -13.91 7.22 11.11
C TRP A 328 -13.92 8.63 11.73
N ALA A 329 -13.22 8.84 12.84
CA ALA A 329 -13.04 10.18 13.39
C ALA A 329 -12.26 11.08 12.43
N VAL A 330 -11.21 10.56 11.78
CA VAL A 330 -10.45 11.29 10.76
C VAL A 330 -11.36 11.67 9.59
N HIS A 331 -12.17 10.74 9.08
CA HIS A 331 -13.13 11.03 8.02
C HIS A 331 -14.15 12.10 8.44
N GLY A 332 -14.64 12.03 9.67
CA GLY A 332 -15.57 13.03 10.23
C GLY A 332 -14.97 14.43 10.29
N VAL A 333 -13.71 14.55 10.71
CA VAL A 333 -12.99 15.83 10.74
C VAL A 333 -12.84 16.41 9.34
N PHE A 334 -12.37 15.63 8.37
CA PHE A 334 -12.17 16.14 7.01
C PHE A 334 -13.47 16.41 6.26
N LEU A 335 -14.52 15.64 6.53
CA LEU A 335 -15.86 15.93 6.04
C LEU A 335 -16.38 17.28 6.63
N SER A 336 -16.17 17.51 7.93
CA SER A 336 -16.53 18.76 8.58
C SER A 336 -15.78 19.96 7.99
N ILE A 337 -14.48 19.80 7.73
CA ILE A 337 -13.67 20.83 7.05
C ILE A 337 -14.24 21.14 5.66
N ALA A 338 -14.57 20.10 4.85
CA ALA A 338 -15.14 20.29 3.53
C ALA A 338 -16.48 21.06 3.59
N LEU A 339 -17.37 20.67 4.50
CA LEU A 339 -18.66 21.32 4.68
C LEU A 339 -18.51 22.77 5.17
N LEU A 340 -17.59 23.04 6.10
CA LEU A 340 -17.30 24.39 6.56
C LEU A 340 -16.73 25.27 5.43
N MET A 341 -15.82 24.75 4.61
CA MET A 341 -15.29 25.49 3.46
C MET A 341 -16.39 25.83 2.44
N MET A 342 -17.36 24.95 2.24
CA MET A 342 -18.49 25.18 1.35
C MET A 342 -19.50 26.19 1.94
N ALA A 343 -19.72 26.17 3.26
CA ALA A 343 -20.64 27.07 3.95
C ALA A 343 -20.06 28.49 4.14
N TRP A 344 -18.72 28.63 4.16
CA TRP A 344 -18.03 29.88 4.47
C TRP A 344 -18.51 31.10 3.64
N PRO A 345 -18.63 31.01 2.30
CA PRO A 345 -19.07 32.17 1.49
C PRO A 345 -20.50 32.64 1.87
N SER A 346 -21.36 31.73 2.23
CA SER A 346 -22.75 32.05 2.62
C SER A 346 -22.80 32.67 4.02
N ILE A 347 -21.96 32.23 4.94
CA ILE A 347 -21.81 32.81 6.29
C ILE A 347 -21.25 34.22 6.21
N GLU A 348 -20.24 34.43 5.39
CA GLU A 348 -19.61 35.76 5.21
C GLU A 348 -20.57 36.76 4.58
N ARG A 349 -21.33 36.35 3.56
CA ARG A 349 -22.39 37.18 2.95
C ARG A 349 -23.47 37.57 3.97
N ARG A 350 -23.92 36.64 4.81
CA ARG A 350 -24.91 36.92 5.87
C ARG A 350 -24.36 37.89 6.92
N ARG A 351 -23.06 37.78 7.29
CA ARG A 351 -22.41 38.70 8.22
C ARG A 351 -22.29 40.10 7.63
N TYR A 352 -21.94 40.21 6.35
CA TYR A 352 -21.85 41.49 5.67
C TYR A 352 -23.20 42.20 5.59
N VAL A 353 -24.27 41.49 5.16
CA VAL A 353 -25.63 42.05 5.13
C VAL A 353 -26.09 42.54 6.50
N ARG A 354 -25.81 41.81 7.58
CA ARG A 354 -26.16 42.27 8.96
C ARG A 354 -25.36 43.48 9.40
N ARG A 355 -24.13 43.68 8.92
CA ARG A 355 -23.33 44.88 9.26
C ARG A 355 -23.75 46.12 8.50
N VAL A 356 -24.34 45.94 7.32
CA VAL A 356 -24.79 47.06 6.47
C VAL A 356 -26.24 47.46 6.81
N ALA A 357 -26.98 46.58 7.45
CA ALA A 357 -28.39 46.81 7.89
C ALA A 357 -28.51 47.42 9.30
N VAL A 358 -27.40 47.68 9.97
CA VAL A 358 -27.28 48.45 11.23
C VAL A 358 -26.58 49.78 10.96
#